data_3a5b6481d1c7f18ee37dbb2d15c1873d
#
_entry.id   3a5b6481d1c7f18ee37dbb2d15c1873d
#
_cell.length_a   1.000
_cell.length_b   1.000
_cell.length_c   1.000
_cell.angle_alpha   90.00
_cell.angle_beta   90.00
_cell.angle_gamma   90.00
#
_symmetry.space_group_name_H-M   'P 1'
#
loop_
_entity.id
_entity.type
_entity.pdbx_description
1 polymer ?
#
loop_
_entity_poly.entity_id
_entity_poly.type
_entity_poly.pdbx_seq_one_letter_code
_entity_poly.pdbx_strand_id
1 'polypeptide(L)'
;MAVVILAFGGVVGYIAMPALAGLLMLIGYRTIKPADLQSVWKTGPVQKAVLSVTFLLTMVIPLQYAVLVGVGVSVILHIVRQSNQVTIRQRRLDPDGHLIETDPPAQLPANAVVVLQPYGSLFFAAAPVFESALPAVAATSRHSVVILRLRGRSDLGSTFMDVLYRYAQALAAVGSRLVIVSTNDRIDEQLAVTGITDVIGPDSIYRGDERVGASVTRAQADAAVWILARQRDEGSDAG
;
A
#
# COMPACT_ATOMS: atom_id res chain seq x y z
N MET A 1 58.93 32.79 9.99
CA MET A 1 57.54 32.35 10.26
C MET A 1 57.23 32.33 11.76
N ALA A 2 57.98 31.62 12.63
CA ALA A 2 57.71 31.53 14.07
C ALA A 2 57.71 32.90 14.79
N VAL A 3 58.64 33.79 14.47
CA VAL A 3 58.76 35.13 15.08
C VAL A 3 57.55 36.03 14.75
N VAL A 4 57.01 35.92 13.55
CA VAL A 4 55.79 36.66 13.13
C VAL A 4 54.55 36.18 13.88
N ILE A 5 54.44 34.90 14.12
CA ILE A 5 53.31 34.29 14.86
C ILE A 5 53.39 34.69 16.34
N LEU A 6 54.58 34.70 16.93
CA LEU A 6 54.77 35.08 18.33
C LEU A 6 54.58 36.58 18.59
N ALA A 7 55.05 37.44 17.68
CA ALA A 7 54.98 38.90 17.81
C ALA A 7 53.61 39.49 17.44
N PHE A 8 52.93 38.90 16.44
CA PHE A 8 51.70 39.43 15.84
C PHE A 8 50.47 38.48 15.98
N GLY A 9 50.56 37.46 16.83
CA GLY A 9 49.48 36.47 16.96
C GLY A 9 48.10 37.10 17.26
N GLY A 10 48.05 38.15 18.07
CA GLY A 10 46.84 38.88 18.37
C GLY A 10 46.26 39.63 17.13
N VAL A 11 47.12 40.26 16.35
CA VAL A 11 46.72 41.01 15.16
C VAL A 11 46.26 40.04 14.06
N VAL A 12 46.95 38.92 13.88
CA VAL A 12 46.57 37.88 12.92
C VAL A 12 45.20 37.28 13.28
N GLY A 13 44.88 37.09 14.57
CA GLY A 13 43.55 36.65 15.00
C GLY A 13 42.44 37.64 14.63
N TYR A 14 42.69 38.95 14.79
CA TYR A 14 41.72 39.98 14.42
C TYR A 14 41.46 40.09 12.94
N ILE A 15 42.43 39.78 12.08
CA ILE A 15 42.26 39.77 10.62
C ILE A 15 41.69 38.44 10.11
N ALA A 16 42.11 37.32 10.71
CA ALA A 16 41.67 36.00 10.29
C ALA A 16 40.19 35.72 10.58
N MET A 17 39.63 36.18 11.70
CA MET A 17 38.23 35.99 12.05
C MET A 17 37.25 36.60 11.05
N PRO A 18 37.33 37.89 10.66
CA PRO A 18 36.46 38.47 9.67
C PRO A 18 36.65 37.86 8.28
N ALA A 19 37.86 37.49 7.92
CA ALA A 19 38.15 36.83 6.65
C ALA A 19 37.50 35.44 6.56
N LEU A 20 37.57 34.63 7.64
CA LEU A 20 36.88 33.35 7.74
C LEU A 20 35.35 33.52 7.71
N ALA A 21 34.82 34.52 8.43
CA ALA A 21 33.40 34.81 8.44
C ALA A 21 32.90 35.20 7.02
N GLY A 22 33.65 36.06 6.29
CA GLY A 22 33.33 36.42 4.92
C GLY A 22 33.39 35.21 3.98
N LEU A 23 34.40 34.35 4.13
CA LEU A 23 34.54 33.12 3.34
C LEU A 23 33.36 32.17 3.61
N LEU A 24 32.96 31.97 4.86
CA LEU A 24 31.82 31.13 5.23
C LEU A 24 30.50 31.68 4.65
N MET A 25 30.29 33.00 4.68
CA MET A 25 29.14 33.65 4.07
C MET A 25 29.11 33.42 2.55
N LEU A 26 30.25 33.54 1.89
CA LEU A 26 30.37 33.32 0.44
C LEU A 26 30.12 31.86 0.07
N ILE A 27 30.65 30.91 0.86
CA ILE A 27 30.41 29.48 0.68
C ILE A 27 28.93 29.18 0.91
N GLY A 28 28.34 29.70 1.98
CA GLY A 28 26.91 29.55 2.28
C GLY A 28 26.03 30.03 1.12
N TYR A 29 26.30 31.22 0.60
CA TYR A 29 25.58 31.78 -0.55
C TYR A 29 25.70 30.93 -1.81
N ARG A 30 26.93 30.45 -2.13
CA ARG A 30 27.16 29.58 -3.29
C ARG A 30 26.58 28.18 -3.16
N THR A 31 26.39 27.70 -1.94
CA THR A 31 25.82 26.37 -1.67
C THR A 31 24.31 26.36 -1.84
N ILE A 32 23.64 27.51 -1.69
CA ILE A 32 22.20 27.62 -1.93
C ILE A 32 21.94 27.50 -3.43
N LYS A 33 21.27 26.42 -3.83
CA LYS A 33 20.81 26.21 -5.19
C LYS A 33 19.32 26.55 -5.29
N PRO A 34 18.95 27.72 -5.80
CA PRO A 34 17.56 28.16 -5.85
C PRO A 34 16.66 27.24 -6.69
N ALA A 35 17.22 26.56 -7.68
CA ALA A 35 16.49 25.59 -8.48
C ALA A 35 16.01 24.38 -7.66
N ASP A 36 16.85 23.86 -6.75
CA ASP A 36 16.50 22.73 -5.90
C ASP A 36 15.43 23.12 -4.87
N LEU A 37 15.52 24.33 -4.29
CA LEU A 37 14.51 24.90 -3.41
C LEU A 37 13.16 25.08 -4.13
N GLN A 38 13.17 25.61 -5.35
CA GLN A 38 11.96 25.76 -6.16
C GLN A 38 11.33 24.42 -6.52
N SER A 39 12.14 23.40 -6.82
CA SER A 39 11.67 22.05 -7.09
C SER A 39 10.93 21.47 -5.90
N VAL A 40 11.52 21.52 -4.69
CA VAL A 40 10.90 21.05 -3.46
C VAL A 40 9.63 21.85 -3.15
N TRP A 41 9.66 23.18 -3.40
CA TRP A 41 8.49 24.04 -3.16
C TRP A 41 7.32 23.74 -4.09
N LYS A 42 7.57 23.26 -5.30
CA LYS A 42 6.54 22.86 -6.26
C LYS A 42 6.01 21.44 -6.04
N THR A 43 6.74 20.59 -5.35
CA THR A 43 6.40 19.14 -5.21
C THR A 43 5.21 18.88 -4.31
N GLY A 44 4.88 19.77 -3.34
CA GLY A 44 3.66 19.63 -2.54
C GLY A 44 3.77 20.15 -1.10
N PRO A 45 2.64 20.21 -0.38
CA PRO A 45 2.60 20.84 0.96
C PRO A 45 3.43 20.08 2.00
N VAL A 46 3.52 18.76 1.88
CA VAL A 46 4.28 17.93 2.84
C VAL A 46 5.78 18.12 2.70
N GLN A 47 6.30 18.23 1.47
CA GLN A 47 7.73 18.53 1.25
C GLN A 47 8.10 19.90 1.79
N LYS A 48 7.21 20.88 1.63
CA LYS A 48 7.39 22.22 2.23
C LYS A 48 7.47 22.15 3.74
N ALA A 49 6.57 21.39 4.37
CA ALA A 49 6.54 21.22 5.83
C ALA A 49 7.83 20.54 6.33
N VAL A 50 8.27 19.46 5.67
CA VAL A 50 9.53 18.77 6.03
C VAL A 50 10.72 19.70 5.89
N LEU A 51 10.83 20.42 4.76
CA LEU A 51 11.91 21.38 4.52
C LEU A 51 11.93 22.46 5.62
N SER A 52 10.77 23.05 5.92
CA SER A 52 10.67 24.12 6.92
C SER A 52 11.00 23.64 8.33
N VAL A 53 10.49 22.48 8.72
CA VAL A 53 10.77 21.88 10.04
C VAL A 53 12.26 21.53 10.15
N THR A 54 12.84 20.89 9.14
CA THR A 54 14.28 20.54 9.15
C THR A 54 15.14 21.81 9.22
N PHE A 55 14.79 22.85 8.46
CA PHE A 55 15.52 24.14 8.48
C PHE A 55 15.45 24.79 9.85
N LEU A 56 14.26 24.87 10.46
CA LEU A 56 14.12 25.43 11.81
C LEU A 56 14.90 24.60 12.85
N LEU A 57 14.89 23.28 12.72
CA LEU A 57 15.58 22.38 13.60
C LEU A 57 17.12 22.61 13.55
N THR A 58 17.67 22.83 12.34
CA THR A 58 19.11 23.10 12.16
C THR A 58 19.58 24.40 12.80
N MET A 59 18.65 25.33 13.10
CA MET A 59 18.97 26.57 13.81
C MET A 59 19.07 26.39 15.35
N VAL A 60 18.41 25.35 15.89
CA VAL A 60 18.27 25.14 17.33
C VAL A 60 19.16 24.01 17.85
N ILE A 61 19.36 22.96 17.07
CA ILE A 61 20.12 21.77 17.44
C ILE A 61 21.31 21.53 16.49
N PRO A 62 22.35 20.80 16.98
CA PRO A 62 23.48 20.43 16.12
C PRO A 62 23.03 19.73 14.85
N LEU A 63 23.67 20.05 13.73
CA LEU A 63 23.32 19.62 12.38
C LEU A 63 23.11 18.10 12.26
N GLN A 64 23.93 17.30 12.96
CA GLN A 64 23.83 15.84 12.92
C GLN A 64 22.46 15.32 13.42
N TYR A 65 21.91 15.91 14.47
CA TYR A 65 20.59 15.53 15.00
C TYR A 65 19.46 16.02 14.10
N ALA A 66 19.60 17.23 13.54
CA ALA A 66 18.61 17.77 12.61
C ALA A 66 18.49 16.90 11.34
N VAL A 67 19.62 16.39 10.82
CA VAL A 67 19.64 15.47 9.68
C VAL A 67 18.95 14.15 10.04
N LEU A 68 19.27 13.55 11.18
CA LEU A 68 18.65 12.29 11.63
C LEU A 68 17.11 12.43 11.77
N VAL A 69 16.65 13.51 12.38
CA VAL A 69 15.21 13.81 12.50
C VAL A 69 14.60 13.99 11.13
N GLY A 70 15.22 14.76 10.23
CA GLY A 70 14.74 14.96 8.87
C GLY A 70 14.59 13.66 8.08
N VAL A 71 15.59 12.78 8.17
CA VAL A 71 15.54 11.44 7.55
C VAL A 71 14.42 10.61 8.18
N GLY A 72 14.32 10.56 9.50
CA GLY A 72 13.26 9.81 10.20
C GLY A 72 11.86 10.25 9.79
N VAL A 73 11.60 11.56 9.80
CA VAL A 73 10.31 12.12 9.36
C VAL A 73 10.05 11.80 7.88
N SER A 74 11.06 11.91 7.02
CA SER A 74 10.92 11.59 5.60
C SER A 74 10.55 10.12 5.37
N VAL A 75 11.17 9.19 6.09
CA VAL A 75 10.86 7.75 6.03
C VAL A 75 9.43 7.48 6.49
N ILE A 76 9.03 8.03 7.63
CA ILE A 76 7.65 7.87 8.15
C ILE A 76 6.62 8.38 7.14
N LEU A 77 6.83 9.58 6.59
CA LEU A 77 5.94 10.16 5.60
C LEU A 77 5.91 9.36 4.29
N HIS A 78 7.04 8.78 3.89
CA HIS A 78 7.08 7.89 2.73
C HIS A 78 6.23 6.63 2.96
N ILE A 79 6.35 6.00 4.13
CA ILE A 79 5.56 4.82 4.52
C ILE A 79 4.07 5.15 4.52
N VAL A 80 3.66 6.25 5.16
CA VAL A 80 2.25 6.67 5.24
C VAL A 80 1.69 6.95 3.83
N ARG A 81 2.44 7.62 2.96
CA ARG A 81 2.00 7.86 1.58
C ARG A 81 1.85 6.58 0.78
N GLN A 82 2.79 5.66 0.91
CA GLN A 82 2.75 4.38 0.23
C GLN A 82 1.57 3.52 0.69
N SER A 83 1.23 3.58 1.99
CA SER A 83 0.08 2.91 2.58
C SER A 83 -1.26 3.39 1.99
N ASN A 84 -1.41 4.71 1.84
CA ASN A 84 -2.66 5.32 1.33
C ASN A 84 -2.88 5.16 -0.19
N GLN A 85 -1.96 4.51 -0.91
CA GLN A 85 -2.11 4.27 -2.35
C GLN A 85 -2.75 2.91 -2.68
N VAL A 86 -3.15 2.14 -1.67
CA VAL A 86 -3.90 0.91 -1.91
C VAL A 86 -5.34 1.26 -2.29
N THR A 87 -5.75 0.74 -3.43
CA THR A 87 -7.12 0.89 -3.94
C THR A 87 -7.61 -0.48 -4.38
N ILE A 88 -8.85 -0.81 -4.06
CA ILE A 88 -9.53 -2.00 -4.60
C ILE A 88 -10.46 -1.55 -5.71
N ARG A 89 -10.42 -2.23 -6.83
CA ARG A 89 -11.36 -2.04 -7.93
C ARG A 89 -12.15 -3.32 -8.18
N GLN A 90 -13.45 -3.17 -8.41
CA GLN A 90 -14.28 -4.25 -8.91
C GLN A 90 -14.15 -4.32 -10.42
N ARG A 91 -13.92 -5.52 -10.95
CA ARG A 91 -13.90 -5.78 -12.38
C ARG A 91 -15.21 -6.40 -12.82
N ARG A 92 -15.82 -5.81 -13.82
CA ARG A 92 -17.08 -6.28 -14.41
C ARG A 92 -16.97 -6.28 -15.93
N LEU A 93 -17.72 -7.17 -16.56
CA LEU A 93 -17.95 -7.09 -17.99
C LEU A 93 -19.18 -6.17 -18.23
N ASP A 94 -19.01 -5.21 -19.11
CA ASP A 94 -20.11 -4.40 -19.63
C ASP A 94 -21.01 -5.25 -20.56
N PRO A 95 -22.27 -4.86 -20.82
CA PRO A 95 -23.14 -5.51 -21.80
C PRO A 95 -22.51 -5.68 -23.19
N ASP A 96 -21.62 -4.78 -23.57
CA ASP A 96 -20.85 -4.81 -24.82
C ASP A 96 -19.63 -5.75 -24.78
N GLY A 97 -19.40 -6.46 -23.65
CA GLY A 97 -18.28 -7.38 -23.47
C GLY A 97 -16.95 -6.73 -23.12
N HIS A 98 -16.91 -5.43 -22.88
CA HIS A 98 -15.71 -4.74 -22.41
C HIS A 98 -15.52 -4.92 -20.91
N LEU A 99 -14.25 -5.04 -20.51
CA LEU A 99 -13.88 -5.11 -19.11
C LEU A 99 -13.80 -3.70 -18.53
N ILE A 100 -14.68 -3.40 -17.58
CA ILE A 100 -14.70 -2.11 -16.86
C ILE A 100 -14.27 -2.30 -15.41
N GLU A 101 -13.69 -1.25 -14.85
CA GLU A 101 -13.29 -1.19 -13.44
C GLU A 101 -14.11 -0.12 -12.72
N THR A 102 -14.81 -0.53 -11.67
CA THR A 102 -15.65 0.33 -10.84
C THR A 102 -15.22 0.25 -9.38
N ASP A 103 -15.76 1.11 -8.54
CA ASP A 103 -15.58 0.98 -7.11
C ASP A 103 -16.30 -0.29 -6.61
N PRO A 104 -15.76 -1.00 -5.61
CA PRO A 104 -16.42 -2.13 -4.98
C PRO A 104 -17.77 -1.69 -4.39
N PRO A 105 -18.76 -2.59 -4.32
CA PRO A 105 -20.00 -2.29 -3.59
C PRO A 105 -19.69 -2.11 -2.11
N ALA A 106 -20.36 -1.16 -1.45
CA ALA A 106 -20.19 -0.94 -0.01
C ALA A 106 -20.56 -2.19 0.82
N GLN A 107 -21.57 -2.94 0.36
CA GLN A 107 -22.00 -4.20 0.96
C GLN A 107 -22.03 -5.28 -0.11
N LEU A 108 -21.63 -6.50 0.26
CA LEU A 108 -21.67 -7.65 -0.63
C LEU A 108 -23.13 -8.02 -0.95
N PRO A 109 -23.57 -7.95 -2.23
CA PRO A 109 -24.91 -8.36 -2.64
C PRO A 109 -25.09 -9.87 -2.45
N ALA A 110 -26.31 -10.35 -2.26
CA ALA A 110 -26.62 -11.77 -2.24
C ALA A 110 -26.57 -12.40 -3.65
N ASN A 111 -26.21 -13.66 -3.73
CA ASN A 111 -26.19 -14.44 -4.97
C ASN A 111 -25.37 -13.80 -6.10
N ALA A 112 -24.28 -13.15 -5.75
CA ALA A 112 -23.48 -12.37 -6.69
C ALA A 112 -22.03 -12.86 -6.76
N VAL A 113 -21.42 -12.75 -7.94
CA VAL A 113 -19.98 -12.90 -8.14
C VAL A 113 -19.35 -11.52 -8.21
N VAL A 114 -18.46 -11.23 -7.25
CA VAL A 114 -17.75 -9.95 -7.16
C VAL A 114 -16.26 -10.18 -7.37
N VAL A 115 -15.72 -9.67 -8.47
CA VAL A 115 -14.28 -9.77 -8.77
C VAL A 115 -13.58 -8.52 -8.31
N LEU A 116 -12.68 -8.67 -7.35
CA LEU A 116 -11.90 -7.59 -6.76
C LEU A 116 -10.44 -7.67 -7.18
N GLN A 117 -9.89 -6.53 -7.55
CA GLN A 117 -8.47 -6.41 -7.84
C GLN A 117 -7.86 -5.31 -6.97
N PRO A 118 -6.94 -5.66 -6.05
CA PRO A 118 -6.18 -4.67 -5.31
C PRO A 118 -5.05 -4.09 -6.16
N TYR A 119 -4.91 -2.78 -6.14
CA TYR A 119 -3.80 -2.01 -6.68
C TYR A 119 -2.97 -1.41 -5.55
N GLY A 120 -1.74 -1.03 -5.83
CA GLY A 120 -0.81 -0.50 -4.81
C GLY A 120 -0.05 -1.61 -4.08
N SER A 121 0.74 -1.28 -3.08
CA SER A 121 1.59 -2.21 -2.34
C SER A 121 0.84 -2.77 -1.12
N LEU A 122 0.74 -4.10 -1.02
CA LEU A 122 0.02 -4.80 0.05
C LEU A 122 0.96 -5.14 1.22
N PHE A 123 1.61 -4.12 1.82
CA PHE A 123 2.43 -4.29 3.01
C PHE A 123 1.65 -3.95 4.29
N PHE A 124 2.25 -4.22 5.45
CA PHE A 124 1.56 -4.15 6.75
C PHE A 124 0.78 -2.84 6.99
N ALA A 125 1.34 -1.68 6.60
CA ALA A 125 0.70 -0.39 6.82
C ALA A 125 -0.53 -0.14 5.90
N ALA A 126 -0.69 -0.91 4.84
CA ALA A 126 -1.81 -0.83 3.91
C ALA A 126 -3.01 -1.72 4.33
N ALA A 127 -2.82 -2.63 5.26
CA ALA A 127 -3.85 -3.59 5.65
C ALA A 127 -5.15 -2.94 6.16
N PRO A 128 -5.15 -1.89 7.02
CA PRO A 128 -6.39 -1.23 7.44
C PRO A 128 -7.14 -0.55 6.28
N VAL A 129 -6.41 0.04 5.32
CA VAL A 129 -7.00 0.66 4.14
C VAL A 129 -7.63 -0.40 3.24
N PHE A 130 -6.93 -1.52 3.05
CA PHE A 130 -7.44 -2.67 2.32
C PHE A 130 -8.71 -3.24 2.98
N GLU A 131 -8.70 -3.47 4.29
CA GLU A 131 -9.84 -4.00 5.05
C GLU A 131 -11.08 -3.10 4.91
N SER A 132 -10.91 -1.78 5.02
CA SER A 132 -12.02 -0.81 4.87
C SER A 132 -12.55 -0.70 3.45
N ALA A 133 -11.77 -1.08 2.44
CA ALA A 133 -12.16 -1.06 1.05
C ALA A 133 -12.80 -2.37 0.55
N LEU A 134 -12.79 -3.43 1.36
CA LEU A 134 -13.51 -4.66 1.06
C LEU A 134 -15.03 -4.46 1.25
N PRO A 135 -15.88 -5.09 0.43
CA PRO A 135 -17.32 -5.08 0.63
C PRO A 135 -17.69 -5.62 2.01
N ALA A 136 -18.51 -4.88 2.76
CA ALA A 136 -18.97 -5.33 4.06
C ALA A 136 -19.84 -6.61 3.92
N VAL A 137 -19.58 -7.59 4.77
CA VAL A 137 -20.35 -8.83 4.83
C VAL A 137 -21.47 -8.66 5.84
N ALA A 138 -22.72 -8.71 5.38
CA ALA A 138 -23.91 -8.65 6.21
C ALA A 138 -24.65 -10.00 6.19
N ALA A 139 -25.59 -10.20 7.08
CA ALA A 139 -26.44 -11.42 7.11
C ALA A 139 -27.21 -11.65 5.79
N THR A 140 -27.41 -10.58 5.01
CA THR A 140 -28.04 -10.62 3.68
C THR A 140 -27.10 -11.04 2.56
N SER A 141 -25.78 -11.07 2.80
CA SER A 141 -24.75 -11.39 1.81
C SER A 141 -24.59 -12.91 1.60
N ARG A 142 -25.71 -13.62 1.43
CA ARG A 142 -25.74 -15.09 1.33
C ARG A 142 -25.41 -15.56 -0.09
N HIS A 143 -24.74 -16.72 -0.17
CA HIS A 143 -24.44 -17.45 -1.43
C HIS A 143 -23.71 -16.59 -2.47
N SER A 144 -22.87 -15.71 -2.02
CA SER A 144 -22.05 -14.86 -2.88
C SER A 144 -20.62 -15.37 -2.96
N VAL A 145 -19.95 -15.08 -4.05
CA VAL A 145 -18.55 -15.44 -4.25
C VAL A 145 -17.74 -14.17 -4.51
N VAL A 146 -16.78 -13.92 -3.62
CA VAL A 146 -15.80 -12.86 -3.78
C VAL A 146 -14.54 -13.46 -4.39
N ILE A 147 -14.18 -13.04 -5.59
CA ILE A 147 -12.97 -13.45 -6.30
C ILE A 147 -11.91 -12.38 -6.12
N LEU A 148 -10.87 -12.66 -5.37
CA LEU A 148 -9.74 -11.75 -5.15
C LEU A 148 -8.60 -12.09 -6.10
N ARG A 149 -8.25 -11.16 -6.97
CA ARG A 149 -7.20 -11.32 -7.96
C ARG A 149 -5.87 -10.75 -7.48
N LEU A 150 -4.88 -11.63 -7.27
CA LEU A 150 -3.54 -11.27 -6.73
C LEU A 150 -2.45 -11.19 -7.81
N ARG A 151 -2.82 -10.95 -9.07
CA ARG A 151 -1.86 -10.92 -10.18
C ARG A 151 -0.72 -9.93 -9.95
N GLY A 152 0.51 -10.40 -10.23
CA GLY A 152 1.72 -9.59 -10.12
C GLY A 152 2.21 -9.44 -8.68
N ARG A 153 1.64 -10.20 -7.74
CA ARG A 153 2.13 -10.28 -6.36
C ARG A 153 3.08 -11.47 -6.24
N SER A 154 4.24 -11.24 -5.64
CA SER A 154 5.21 -12.29 -5.32
C SER A 154 5.08 -12.76 -3.88
N ASP A 155 4.49 -11.93 -3.02
CA ASP A 155 4.46 -12.12 -1.57
C ASP A 155 3.33 -11.27 -0.97
N LEU A 156 2.73 -11.74 0.13
CA LEU A 156 1.71 -11.06 0.91
C LEU A 156 2.22 -10.86 2.33
N GLY A 157 2.06 -9.65 2.88
CA GLY A 157 2.43 -9.38 4.27
C GLY A 157 1.54 -10.13 5.27
N SER A 158 2.10 -10.50 6.44
CA SER A 158 1.35 -11.22 7.49
C SER A 158 0.05 -10.52 7.91
N THR A 159 0.10 -9.21 8.10
CA THR A 159 -1.09 -8.41 8.46
C THR A 159 -2.17 -8.45 7.37
N PHE A 160 -1.77 -8.54 6.09
CA PHE A 160 -2.71 -8.71 4.99
C PHE A 160 -3.35 -10.11 5.02
N MET A 161 -2.57 -11.14 5.36
CA MET A 161 -3.07 -12.50 5.53
C MET A 161 -4.09 -12.56 6.67
N ASP A 162 -3.87 -11.87 7.79
CA ASP A 162 -4.83 -11.79 8.90
C ASP A 162 -6.16 -11.14 8.47
N VAL A 163 -6.12 -10.09 7.65
CA VAL A 163 -7.33 -9.47 7.08
C VAL A 163 -8.06 -10.46 6.18
N LEU A 164 -7.35 -11.16 5.30
CA LEU A 164 -7.95 -12.17 4.42
C LEU A 164 -8.58 -13.32 5.20
N TYR A 165 -7.91 -13.79 6.25
CA TYR A 165 -8.42 -14.85 7.11
C TYR A 165 -9.75 -14.45 7.77
N ARG A 166 -9.79 -13.27 8.41
CA ARG A 166 -11.03 -12.75 9.02
C ARG A 166 -12.15 -12.56 8.00
N TYR A 167 -11.80 -12.04 6.82
CA TYR A 167 -12.78 -11.83 5.75
C TYR A 167 -13.32 -13.16 5.20
N ALA A 168 -12.46 -14.17 5.02
CA ALA A 168 -12.86 -15.51 4.61
C ALA A 168 -13.81 -16.15 5.64
N GLN A 169 -13.52 -16.02 6.95
CA GLN A 169 -14.40 -16.50 8.01
C GLN A 169 -15.76 -15.77 8.01
N ALA A 170 -15.76 -14.44 7.83
CA ALA A 170 -17.00 -13.68 7.76
C ALA A 170 -17.87 -14.12 6.58
N LEU A 171 -17.27 -14.37 5.41
CA LEU A 171 -17.98 -14.92 4.26
C LEU A 171 -18.52 -16.32 4.50
N ALA A 172 -17.72 -17.20 5.07
CA ALA A 172 -18.14 -18.57 5.39
C ALA A 172 -19.32 -18.59 6.38
N ALA A 173 -19.33 -17.70 7.38
CA ALA A 173 -20.40 -17.60 8.37
C ALA A 173 -21.78 -17.25 7.77
N VAL A 174 -21.82 -16.59 6.61
CA VAL A 174 -23.07 -16.28 5.89
C VAL A 174 -23.32 -17.20 4.69
N GLY A 175 -22.56 -18.30 4.57
CA GLY A 175 -22.69 -19.24 3.46
C GLY A 175 -22.17 -18.70 2.12
N SER A 176 -21.28 -17.72 2.15
CA SER A 176 -20.58 -17.14 0.99
C SER A 176 -19.14 -17.65 0.93
N ARG A 177 -18.44 -17.40 -0.19
CA ARG A 177 -17.08 -17.92 -0.41
C ARG A 177 -16.09 -16.83 -0.83
N LEU A 178 -14.84 -16.99 -0.38
CA LEU A 178 -13.68 -16.29 -0.92
C LEU A 178 -12.95 -17.22 -1.89
N VAL A 179 -12.64 -16.72 -3.07
CA VAL A 179 -11.84 -17.40 -4.10
C VAL A 179 -10.63 -16.52 -4.39
N ILE A 180 -9.43 -17.10 -4.41
CA ILE A 180 -8.18 -16.39 -4.68
C ILE A 180 -7.65 -16.83 -6.03
N VAL A 181 -7.37 -15.86 -6.91
CA VAL A 181 -6.90 -16.16 -8.27
C VAL A 181 -5.58 -15.47 -8.60
N SER A 182 -4.86 -16.09 -9.53
CA SER A 182 -3.53 -15.64 -10.00
C SER A 182 -2.45 -15.73 -8.92
N THR A 183 -2.51 -16.79 -8.10
CA THR A 183 -1.49 -17.11 -7.10
C THR A 183 -0.22 -17.70 -7.75
N ASN A 184 0.84 -17.79 -6.96
CA ASN A 184 2.07 -18.49 -7.24
C ASN A 184 2.42 -19.43 -6.07
N ASP A 185 3.44 -20.27 -6.23
CA ASP A 185 3.82 -21.27 -5.21
C ASP A 185 4.05 -20.64 -3.83
N ARG A 186 4.66 -19.45 -3.77
CA ARG A 186 4.92 -18.75 -2.51
C ARG A 186 3.66 -18.25 -1.83
N ILE A 187 2.71 -17.72 -2.59
CA ILE A 187 1.40 -17.28 -2.05
C ILE A 187 0.60 -18.50 -1.60
N ASP A 188 0.61 -19.59 -2.37
CA ASP A 188 -0.07 -20.83 -2.00
C ASP A 188 0.47 -21.38 -0.68
N GLU A 189 1.80 -21.38 -0.49
CA GLU A 189 2.44 -21.76 0.78
C GLU A 189 2.04 -20.84 1.93
N GLN A 190 2.03 -19.53 1.71
CA GLN A 190 1.58 -18.55 2.71
C GLN A 190 0.11 -18.78 3.12
N LEU A 191 -0.79 -19.01 2.16
CA LEU A 191 -2.20 -19.31 2.41
C LEU A 191 -2.38 -20.59 3.23
N ALA A 192 -1.57 -21.62 2.96
CA ALA A 192 -1.60 -22.87 3.70
C ALA A 192 -1.08 -22.69 5.14
N VAL A 193 0.06 -22.04 5.33
CA VAL A 193 0.68 -21.83 6.66
C VAL A 193 -0.20 -20.95 7.55
N THR A 194 -0.93 -19.99 6.97
CA THR A 194 -1.84 -19.11 7.73
C THR A 194 -3.22 -19.69 7.97
N GLY A 195 -3.50 -20.91 7.51
CA GLY A 195 -4.80 -21.59 7.68
C GLY A 195 -5.92 -21.03 6.80
N ILE A 196 -5.63 -20.11 5.88
CA ILE A 196 -6.65 -19.57 4.95
C ILE A 196 -7.16 -20.67 4.04
N THR A 197 -6.28 -21.56 3.56
CA THR A 197 -6.63 -22.69 2.72
C THR A 197 -7.65 -23.62 3.40
N ASP A 198 -7.56 -23.80 4.72
CA ASP A 198 -8.51 -24.63 5.47
C ASP A 198 -9.91 -24.00 5.54
N VAL A 199 -9.98 -22.65 5.56
CA VAL A 199 -11.25 -21.92 5.60
C VAL A 199 -11.94 -21.87 4.24
N ILE A 200 -11.16 -21.58 3.15
CA ILE A 200 -11.73 -21.37 1.81
C ILE A 200 -11.82 -22.67 1.00
N GLY A 201 -11.06 -23.70 1.37
CA GLY A 201 -10.88 -24.93 0.61
C GLY A 201 -9.84 -24.82 -0.51
N PRO A 202 -9.12 -25.91 -0.82
CA PRO A 202 -8.08 -25.91 -1.86
C PRO A 202 -8.64 -25.61 -3.25
N ASP A 203 -9.90 -25.99 -3.53
CA ASP A 203 -10.59 -25.73 -4.80
C ASP A 203 -10.92 -24.24 -5.02
N SER A 204 -10.73 -23.40 -4.02
CA SER A 204 -10.93 -21.94 -4.09
C SER A 204 -9.66 -21.17 -4.46
N ILE A 205 -8.56 -21.87 -4.76
CA ILE A 205 -7.27 -21.27 -5.11
C ILE A 205 -6.93 -21.60 -6.56
N TYR A 206 -6.85 -20.57 -7.41
CA TYR A 206 -6.55 -20.68 -8.83
C TYR A 206 -5.19 -20.06 -9.12
N ARG A 207 -4.26 -20.89 -9.56
CA ARG A 207 -2.92 -20.42 -9.93
C ARG A 207 -2.93 -19.50 -11.13
N GLY A 208 -1.91 -18.67 -11.22
CA GLY A 208 -1.67 -17.82 -12.38
C GLY A 208 -1.46 -18.64 -13.63
N ASP A 209 -2.03 -18.19 -14.74
CA ASP A 209 -1.90 -18.80 -16.06
C ASP A 209 -1.13 -17.83 -16.98
N GLU A 210 -0.43 -18.35 -17.99
CA GLU A 210 0.21 -17.53 -19.03
C GLU A 210 -0.80 -16.67 -19.77
N ARG A 211 -2.01 -17.20 -19.99
CA ARG A 211 -3.12 -16.45 -20.59
C ARG A 211 -3.73 -15.49 -19.60
N VAL A 212 -3.61 -14.20 -19.91
CA VAL A 212 -4.15 -13.12 -19.07
C VAL A 212 -5.65 -13.25 -18.89
N GLY A 213 -6.08 -13.54 -17.65
CA GLY A 213 -7.50 -13.62 -17.30
C GLY A 213 -8.10 -15.03 -17.31
N ALA A 214 -7.42 -16.04 -17.84
CA ALA A 214 -7.97 -17.41 -17.91
C ALA A 214 -8.37 -17.97 -16.54
N SER A 215 -7.53 -17.79 -15.51
CA SER A 215 -7.84 -18.22 -14.14
C SER A 215 -9.05 -17.47 -13.54
N VAL A 216 -9.20 -16.17 -13.85
CA VAL A 216 -10.38 -15.38 -13.41
C VAL A 216 -11.65 -15.86 -14.08
N THR A 217 -11.60 -16.08 -15.41
CA THR A 217 -12.77 -16.56 -16.17
C THR A 217 -13.22 -17.94 -15.68
N ARG A 218 -12.26 -18.84 -15.40
CA ARG A 218 -12.56 -20.16 -14.82
C ARG A 218 -13.21 -20.01 -13.45
N ALA A 219 -12.61 -19.24 -12.56
CA ALA A 219 -13.14 -18.99 -11.22
C ALA A 219 -14.54 -18.36 -11.26
N GLN A 220 -14.83 -17.46 -12.22
CA GLN A 220 -16.17 -16.88 -12.40
C GLN A 220 -17.19 -17.92 -12.87
N ALA A 221 -16.80 -18.79 -13.80
CA ALA A 221 -17.69 -19.87 -14.27
C ALA A 221 -18.04 -20.84 -13.15
N ASP A 222 -17.02 -21.29 -12.39
CA ASP A 222 -17.20 -22.20 -11.25
C ASP A 222 -18.04 -21.53 -10.14
N ALA A 223 -17.81 -20.24 -9.87
CA ALA A 223 -18.61 -19.47 -8.92
C ALA A 223 -20.08 -19.37 -9.32
N ALA A 224 -20.35 -19.15 -10.61
CA ALA A 224 -21.74 -19.07 -11.11
C ALA A 224 -22.46 -20.42 -10.97
N VAL A 225 -21.79 -21.52 -11.31
CA VAL A 225 -22.34 -22.88 -11.11
C VAL A 225 -22.61 -23.16 -9.64
N TRP A 226 -21.69 -22.77 -8.75
CA TRP A 226 -21.85 -22.96 -7.31
C TRP A 226 -23.04 -22.17 -6.74
N ILE A 227 -23.26 -20.92 -7.17
CA ILE A 227 -24.39 -20.11 -6.73
C ILE A 227 -25.72 -20.76 -7.19
N LEU A 228 -25.78 -21.20 -8.45
CA LEU A 228 -26.97 -21.84 -8.99
C LEU A 228 -27.31 -23.15 -8.27
N ALA A 229 -26.32 -23.93 -7.85
CA ALA A 229 -26.53 -25.14 -7.07
C ALA A 229 -27.16 -24.80 -5.70
N ARG A 230 -26.64 -23.80 -5.01
CA ARG A 230 -27.15 -23.35 -3.70
C ARG A 230 -28.59 -22.83 -3.76
N GLN A 231 -28.92 -22.08 -4.82
CA GLN A 231 -30.29 -21.60 -5.02
C GLN A 231 -31.29 -22.74 -5.27
N ARG A 232 -30.86 -23.83 -5.93
CA ARG A 232 -31.70 -25.03 -6.12
C ARG A 232 -31.94 -25.78 -4.82
N ASP A 233 -30.92 -25.92 -3.99
CA ASP A 233 -31.03 -26.58 -2.70
C ASP A 233 -32.03 -25.85 -1.80
N GLU A 234 -31.97 -24.50 -1.72
CA GLU A 234 -32.95 -23.70 -0.95
C GLU A 234 -34.38 -23.79 -1.51
N GLY A 235 -34.51 -23.84 -2.82
CA GLY A 235 -35.84 -23.99 -3.46
C GLY A 235 -36.47 -25.38 -3.23
N SER A 236 -35.64 -26.40 -3.01
CA SER A 236 -36.09 -27.77 -2.70
C SER A 236 -36.51 -27.96 -1.25
N ASP A 237 -35.90 -27.22 -0.30
CA ASP A 237 -36.23 -27.30 1.14
C ASP A 237 -37.45 -26.43 1.51
N ALA A 238 -37.90 -25.54 0.61
CA ALA A 238 -39.04 -24.65 0.83
C ALA A 238 -40.38 -25.16 0.23
N GLY A 239 -40.41 -26.30 -0.43
CA GLY A 239 -41.58 -26.95 -1.04
C GLY A 239 -41.92 -28.26 -0.34
#